data_364918466447633080079e874a16230f
#
_entry.id   364918466447633080079e874a16230f
#
_cell.length_a   1.000
_cell.length_b   1.000
_cell.length_c   1.000
_cell.angle_alpha   90.00
_cell.angle_beta   90.00
_cell.angle_gamma   90.00
#
_symmetry.space_group_name_H-M   'P 1'
#
loop_
_entity.id
_entity.type
_entity.pdbx_description
1 polymer ?
#
loop_
_entity_poly.entity_id
_entity_poly.type
_entity_poly.pdbx_seq_one_letter_code
_entity_poly.pdbx_strand_id
1 'polypeptide(L)'
;MDGLFVILPLVIGWLLDLMLGDPAWLPHPVVGFGKLIAFGEHHLNKGHHRTLKGALMAIIYITGVFIIAWFLHNQLCIMHYALCIVFDTVVIFYCLAGTTLIREVRAVFLALDRSLEEGRKQVARIVGRDTSELSAQEVRTAALETLAENLSDGVIAPLFWLAIFGVPGMLAYKMVNTLDSMIGYKTERYKAFGCWAAHIDDVVNYIPARLTALLMVIAAGKTKLASFVWRNGRNHASPNSGYPEAALAGILNCRFGGPHYYFGQLFDKPYIGTNDRPLTTQDMRCAVRINRIAEVLMVVLTVLVMGIKEYIII
;
A
#
# COMPACT_ATOMS: atom_id res chain seq x y z
N MET A 1 -16.06 1.48 -28.25
CA MET A 1 -15.89 2.76 -27.49
C MET A 1 -14.41 3.10 -27.56
N ASP A 2 -14.06 4.36 -27.78
CA ASP A 2 -12.65 4.71 -28.01
C ASP A 2 -11.82 4.45 -26.75
N GLY A 3 -10.73 3.69 -26.85
CA GLY A 3 -9.84 3.33 -25.73
C GLY A 3 -9.34 4.50 -24.87
N LEU A 4 -9.44 5.70 -25.42
CA LEU A 4 -9.16 6.94 -24.71
C LEU A 4 -10.04 7.12 -23.46
N PHE A 5 -11.28 6.67 -23.50
CA PHE A 5 -12.25 6.88 -22.42
C PHE A 5 -12.00 5.99 -21.19
N VAL A 6 -11.42 4.81 -21.39
CA VAL A 6 -11.07 3.90 -20.28
C VAL A 6 -9.77 4.36 -19.59
N ILE A 7 -8.88 5.02 -20.33
CA ILE A 7 -7.58 5.48 -19.85
C ILE A 7 -7.68 6.86 -19.17
N LEU A 8 -8.60 7.71 -19.61
CA LEU A 8 -8.74 9.09 -19.14
C LEU A 8 -8.95 9.20 -17.62
N PRO A 9 -9.84 8.42 -16.97
CA PRO A 9 -9.99 8.44 -15.51
C PRO A 9 -8.71 8.09 -14.77
N LEU A 10 -7.94 7.11 -15.26
CA LEU A 10 -6.67 6.73 -14.65
C LEU A 10 -5.66 7.88 -14.70
N VAL A 11 -5.49 8.49 -15.87
CA VAL A 11 -4.52 9.59 -16.05
C VAL A 11 -4.91 10.79 -15.19
N ILE A 12 -6.18 11.19 -15.20
CA ILE A 12 -6.64 12.34 -14.40
C ILE A 12 -6.54 12.02 -12.89
N GLY A 13 -7.01 10.85 -12.43
CA GLY A 13 -6.95 10.45 -11.03
C GLY A 13 -5.51 10.37 -10.50
N TRP A 14 -4.59 9.84 -11.29
CA TRP A 14 -3.17 9.83 -10.97
C TRP A 14 -2.54 11.23 -10.93
N LEU A 15 -2.86 12.10 -11.89
CA LEU A 15 -2.39 13.49 -11.88
C LEU A 15 -2.93 14.25 -10.66
N LEU A 16 -4.16 13.98 -10.24
CA LEU A 16 -4.72 14.55 -9.02
C LEU A 16 -3.95 14.07 -7.78
N ASP A 17 -3.59 12.79 -7.66
CA ASP A 17 -2.71 12.33 -6.57
C ASP A 17 -1.35 13.00 -6.62
N LEU A 18 -0.74 13.15 -7.79
CA LEU A 18 0.55 13.83 -7.93
C LEU A 18 0.52 15.29 -7.45
N MET A 19 -0.59 15.98 -7.70
CA MET A 19 -0.74 17.41 -7.35
C MET A 19 -1.19 17.61 -5.90
N LEU A 20 -2.21 16.89 -5.47
CA LEU A 20 -2.90 17.12 -4.20
C LEU A 20 -2.42 16.14 -3.10
N GLY A 21 -2.17 14.87 -3.44
CA GLY A 21 -2.08 13.80 -2.44
C GLY A 21 -3.43 13.63 -1.72
N ASP A 22 -3.38 13.25 -0.44
CA ASP A 22 -4.58 13.14 0.43
C ASP A 22 -4.67 14.38 1.35
N PRO A 23 -5.31 15.47 0.92
CA PRO A 23 -5.38 16.66 1.73
C PRO A 23 -6.31 16.44 2.94
N ALA A 24 -5.86 16.83 4.13
CA ALA A 24 -6.57 16.59 5.40
C ALA A 24 -7.97 17.22 5.49
N TRP A 25 -8.26 18.24 4.67
CA TRP A 25 -9.57 18.90 4.61
C TRP A 25 -10.59 18.13 3.76
N LEU A 26 -10.15 17.17 2.93
CA LEU A 26 -11.01 16.40 2.04
C LEU A 26 -11.45 15.11 2.73
N PRO A 27 -12.77 14.85 2.87
CA PRO A 27 -13.25 13.60 3.45
C PRO A 27 -12.76 12.40 2.65
N HIS A 28 -12.07 11.48 3.30
CA HIS A 28 -11.50 10.30 2.63
C HIS A 28 -12.43 9.08 2.75
N PRO A 29 -12.81 8.41 1.65
CA PRO A 29 -13.71 7.24 1.67
C PRO A 29 -13.22 6.08 2.56
N VAL A 30 -11.90 5.92 2.71
CA VAL A 30 -11.30 4.92 3.62
C VAL A 30 -11.72 5.13 5.07
N VAL A 31 -12.02 6.36 5.49
CA VAL A 31 -12.59 6.63 6.83
C VAL A 31 -13.97 5.97 6.95
N GLY A 32 -14.75 5.95 5.88
CA GLY A 32 -16.02 5.21 5.83
C GLY A 32 -15.80 3.69 5.98
N PHE A 33 -14.81 3.15 5.27
CA PHE A 33 -14.41 1.74 5.43
C PHE A 33 -13.97 1.45 6.87
N GLY A 34 -13.15 2.31 7.45
CA GLY A 34 -12.72 2.18 8.84
C GLY A 34 -13.88 2.17 9.84
N LYS A 35 -14.86 3.07 9.68
CA LYS A 35 -16.07 3.08 10.52
C LYS A 35 -16.89 1.81 10.37
N LEU A 36 -17.05 1.30 9.14
CA LEU A 36 -17.77 0.07 8.86
C LEU A 36 -17.07 -1.14 9.49
N ILE A 37 -15.74 -1.22 9.38
CA ILE A 37 -14.94 -2.29 9.98
C ILE A 37 -15.03 -2.23 11.51
N ALA A 38 -14.89 -1.05 12.10
CA ALA A 38 -15.01 -0.86 13.55
C ALA A 38 -16.41 -1.23 14.07
N PHE A 39 -17.45 -0.90 13.33
CA PHE A 39 -18.82 -1.30 13.66
C PHE A 39 -18.97 -2.83 13.64
N GLY A 40 -18.52 -3.50 12.58
CA GLY A 40 -18.57 -4.96 12.48
C GLY A 40 -17.73 -5.65 13.55
N GLU A 41 -16.51 -5.16 13.80
CA GLU A 41 -15.63 -5.67 14.85
C GLU A 41 -16.27 -5.56 16.22
N HIS A 42 -16.82 -4.40 16.55
CA HIS A 42 -17.48 -4.19 17.86
C HIS A 42 -18.63 -5.16 18.12
N HIS A 43 -19.39 -5.52 17.10
CA HIS A 43 -20.55 -6.40 17.26
C HIS A 43 -20.20 -7.89 17.16
N LEU A 44 -19.29 -8.26 16.26
CA LEU A 44 -19.00 -9.66 15.91
C LEU A 44 -17.82 -10.26 16.66
N ASN A 45 -16.83 -9.44 17.10
CA ASN A 45 -15.63 -9.91 17.76
C ASN A 45 -15.86 -10.24 19.24
N LYS A 46 -16.92 -11.03 19.53
CA LYS A 46 -17.35 -11.44 20.88
C LYS A 46 -17.77 -12.90 20.90
N GLY A 47 -17.59 -13.55 22.07
CA GLY A 47 -18.03 -14.91 22.32
C GLY A 47 -17.31 -15.96 21.46
N HIS A 48 -18.03 -17.01 21.07
CA HIS A 48 -17.51 -18.14 20.31
C HIS A 48 -17.46 -17.87 18.80
N HIS A 49 -16.67 -18.68 18.06
CA HIS A 49 -16.55 -18.64 16.59
C HIS A 49 -16.04 -17.31 16.01
N ARG A 50 -15.15 -16.60 16.74
CA ARG A 50 -14.60 -15.30 16.31
C ARG A 50 -13.91 -15.37 14.94
N THR A 51 -13.19 -16.46 14.65
CA THR A 51 -12.56 -16.70 13.34
C THR A 51 -13.57 -16.74 12.20
N LEU A 52 -14.65 -17.49 12.36
CA LEU A 52 -15.71 -17.59 11.33
C LEU A 52 -16.44 -16.26 11.14
N LYS A 53 -16.76 -15.57 12.24
CA LYS A 53 -17.41 -14.26 12.18
C LYS A 53 -16.53 -13.22 11.47
N GLY A 54 -15.23 -13.23 11.74
CA GLY A 54 -14.26 -12.36 11.06
C GLY A 54 -14.13 -12.69 9.58
N ALA A 55 -14.07 -13.98 9.22
CA ALA A 55 -14.05 -14.43 7.83
C ALA A 55 -15.30 -13.96 7.06
N LEU A 56 -16.48 -14.20 7.62
CA LEU A 56 -17.75 -13.79 7.00
C LEU A 56 -17.83 -12.26 6.85
N MET A 57 -17.44 -11.51 7.88
CA MET A 57 -17.39 -10.05 7.80
C MET A 57 -16.45 -9.57 6.69
N ALA A 58 -15.25 -10.12 6.61
CA ALA A 58 -14.28 -9.75 5.57
C ALA A 58 -14.83 -10.05 4.17
N ILE A 59 -15.36 -11.24 3.94
CA ILE A 59 -15.95 -11.65 2.65
C ILE A 59 -17.14 -10.73 2.29
N ILE A 60 -18.05 -10.48 3.22
CA ILE A 60 -19.24 -9.65 2.98
C ILE A 60 -18.83 -8.20 2.65
N TYR A 61 -17.85 -7.64 3.36
CA TYR A 61 -17.40 -6.25 3.12
C TYR A 61 -16.67 -6.13 1.79
N ILE A 62 -15.76 -7.05 1.48
CA ILE A 62 -14.99 -7.03 0.21
C ILE A 62 -15.93 -7.20 -0.98
N THR A 63 -16.80 -8.23 -0.94
CA THR A 63 -17.75 -8.53 -2.03
C THR A 63 -18.82 -7.44 -2.14
N GLY A 64 -19.30 -6.92 -1.02
CA GLY A 64 -20.27 -5.82 -0.98
C GLY A 64 -19.73 -4.55 -1.62
N VAL A 65 -18.50 -4.16 -1.29
CA VAL A 65 -17.81 -3.01 -1.91
C VAL A 65 -17.64 -3.24 -3.42
N PHE A 66 -17.21 -4.42 -3.82
CA PHE A 66 -17.06 -4.75 -5.25
C PHE A 66 -18.39 -4.64 -6.00
N ILE A 67 -19.45 -5.26 -5.48
CA ILE A 67 -20.77 -5.28 -6.13
C ILE A 67 -21.38 -3.88 -6.19
N ILE A 68 -21.29 -3.10 -5.11
CA ILE A 68 -21.80 -1.72 -5.07
C ILE A 68 -21.05 -0.85 -6.06
N ALA A 69 -19.70 -0.93 -6.09
CA ALA A 69 -18.91 -0.16 -7.02
C ALA A 69 -19.17 -0.56 -8.48
N TRP A 70 -19.30 -1.86 -8.75
CA TRP A 70 -19.66 -2.39 -10.07
C TRP A 70 -21.03 -1.90 -10.53
N PHE A 71 -22.01 -1.97 -9.66
CA PHE A 71 -23.35 -1.49 -9.96
C PHE A 71 -23.39 0.01 -10.23
N LEU A 72 -22.75 0.81 -9.36
CA LEU A 72 -22.67 2.28 -9.53
C LEU A 72 -21.97 2.66 -10.82
N HIS A 73 -20.80 2.04 -11.10
CA HIS A 73 -20.06 2.27 -12.34
C HIS A 73 -20.96 2.01 -13.57
N ASN A 74 -21.62 0.83 -13.64
CA ASN A 74 -22.47 0.49 -14.77
C ASN A 74 -23.67 1.43 -14.90
N GLN A 75 -24.34 1.77 -13.79
CA GLN A 75 -25.49 2.69 -13.85
C GLN A 75 -25.09 4.09 -14.33
N LEU A 76 -23.95 4.62 -13.83
CA LEU A 76 -23.45 5.91 -14.25
C LEU A 76 -23.03 5.91 -15.72
N CYS A 77 -22.42 4.85 -16.22
CA CYS A 77 -22.07 4.69 -17.65
C CYS A 77 -23.33 4.66 -18.54
N ILE A 78 -24.39 3.99 -18.10
CA ILE A 78 -25.67 3.95 -18.83
C ILE A 78 -26.36 5.31 -18.82
N MET A 79 -26.36 6.02 -17.68
CA MET A 79 -27.01 7.32 -17.55
C MET A 79 -26.32 8.42 -18.35
N HIS A 80 -25.04 8.57 -18.17
CA HIS A 80 -24.22 9.55 -18.86
C HIS A 80 -22.74 9.23 -18.71
N TYR A 81 -22.04 9.09 -19.82
CA TYR A 81 -20.65 8.68 -19.86
C TYR A 81 -19.69 9.61 -19.07
N ALA A 82 -19.95 10.91 -19.07
CA ALA A 82 -19.16 11.87 -18.28
C ALA A 82 -19.28 11.62 -16.77
N LEU A 83 -20.43 11.15 -16.27
CA LEU A 83 -20.60 10.82 -14.86
C LEU A 83 -19.75 9.59 -14.48
N CYS A 84 -19.68 8.61 -15.39
CA CYS A 84 -18.81 7.43 -15.23
C CYS A 84 -17.33 7.85 -15.12
N ILE A 85 -16.85 8.71 -16.02
CA ILE A 85 -15.48 9.25 -16.00
C ILE A 85 -15.19 9.95 -14.67
N VAL A 86 -16.08 10.81 -14.21
CA VAL A 86 -15.93 11.54 -12.95
C VAL A 86 -15.87 10.57 -11.77
N PHE A 87 -16.78 9.60 -11.71
CA PHE A 87 -16.81 8.60 -10.65
C PHE A 87 -15.51 7.80 -10.61
N ASP A 88 -15.07 7.25 -11.75
CA ASP A 88 -13.84 6.46 -11.85
C ASP A 88 -12.61 7.29 -11.48
N THR A 89 -12.53 8.54 -11.96
CA THR A 89 -11.45 9.49 -11.62
C THR A 89 -11.36 9.71 -10.12
N VAL A 90 -12.49 9.98 -9.47
CA VAL A 90 -12.57 10.24 -8.03
C VAL A 90 -12.15 8.99 -7.24
N VAL A 91 -12.63 7.81 -7.64
CA VAL A 91 -12.26 6.55 -6.98
C VAL A 91 -10.76 6.27 -7.14
N ILE A 92 -10.21 6.42 -8.35
CA ILE A 92 -8.78 6.20 -8.60
C ILE A 92 -7.94 7.16 -7.76
N PHE A 93 -8.29 8.45 -7.73
CA PHE A 93 -7.61 9.44 -6.92
C PHE A 93 -7.55 9.04 -5.44
N TYR A 94 -8.68 8.65 -4.83
CA TYR A 94 -8.74 8.24 -3.43
C TYR A 94 -8.10 6.87 -3.11
N CYS A 95 -7.92 6.04 -4.11
CA CYS A 95 -7.26 4.74 -3.91
C CYS A 95 -5.73 4.83 -4.00
N LEU A 96 -5.18 5.88 -4.61
CA LEU A 96 -3.75 6.14 -4.70
C LEU A 96 -3.28 6.97 -3.49
N ALA A 97 -2.08 6.69 -3.00
CA ALA A 97 -1.48 7.38 -1.86
C ALA A 97 0.02 7.71 -2.08
N GLY A 98 0.46 7.78 -3.34
CA GLY A 98 1.87 7.93 -3.69
C GLY A 98 2.47 9.25 -3.22
N THR A 99 1.77 10.35 -3.41
CA THR A 99 2.25 11.69 -3.02
C THR A 99 2.24 11.89 -1.53
N THR A 100 1.18 11.48 -0.84
CA THR A 100 1.08 11.57 0.62
C THR A 100 2.18 10.78 1.30
N LEU A 101 2.43 9.54 0.87
CA LEU A 101 3.52 8.71 1.38
C LEU A 101 4.89 9.40 1.27
N ILE A 102 5.20 9.93 0.10
CA ILE A 102 6.47 10.63 -0.13
C ILE A 102 6.59 11.88 0.74
N ARG A 103 5.49 12.65 0.90
CA ARG A 103 5.47 13.83 1.78
C ARG A 103 5.73 13.45 3.24
N GLU A 104 5.08 12.42 3.74
CA GLU A 104 5.27 11.95 5.12
C GLU A 104 6.71 11.47 5.37
N VAL A 105 7.28 10.68 4.46
CA VAL A 105 8.68 10.22 4.58
C VAL A 105 9.67 11.39 4.55
N ARG A 106 9.49 12.35 3.66
CA ARG A 106 10.31 13.57 3.65
C ARG A 106 10.17 14.36 4.95
N ALA A 107 8.96 14.46 5.49
CA ALA A 107 8.70 15.14 6.75
C ALA A 107 9.42 14.46 7.93
N VAL A 108 9.57 13.12 7.93
CA VAL A 108 10.36 12.40 8.95
C VAL A 108 11.83 12.85 8.91
N PHE A 109 12.45 12.90 7.72
CA PHE A 109 13.84 13.32 7.59
C PHE A 109 14.04 14.78 7.99
N LEU A 110 13.13 15.69 7.58
CA LEU A 110 13.16 17.09 7.99
C LEU A 110 12.93 17.28 9.50
N ALA A 111 12.08 16.46 10.12
CA ALA A 111 11.87 16.47 11.56
C ALA A 111 13.13 16.00 12.32
N LEU A 112 13.83 14.97 11.82
CA LEU A 112 15.08 14.51 12.40
C LEU A 112 16.20 15.55 12.30
N ASP A 113 16.22 16.40 11.27
CA ASP A 113 17.18 17.50 11.17
C ASP A 113 16.96 18.57 12.27
N ARG A 114 15.76 18.66 12.86
CA ARG A 114 15.45 19.55 13.97
C ARG A 114 15.72 18.90 15.32
N SER A 115 15.17 17.72 15.55
CA SER A 115 15.45 16.94 16.77
C SER A 115 15.04 15.47 16.63
N LEU A 116 15.66 14.58 17.44
CA LEU A 116 15.30 13.17 17.49
C LEU A 116 13.85 12.97 17.94
N GLU A 117 13.39 13.78 18.89
CA GLU A 117 12.02 13.69 19.41
C GLU A 117 10.98 14.04 18.34
N GLU A 118 11.20 15.09 17.55
CA GLU A 118 10.33 15.43 16.43
C GLU A 118 10.33 14.33 15.38
N GLY A 119 11.51 13.75 15.07
CA GLY A 119 11.63 12.62 14.17
C GLY A 119 10.83 11.40 14.63
N ARG A 120 10.90 11.06 15.92
CA ARG A 120 10.11 9.98 16.54
C ARG A 120 8.60 10.23 16.45
N LYS A 121 8.16 11.45 16.75
CA LYS A 121 6.74 11.86 16.64
C LYS A 121 6.26 11.78 15.19
N GLN A 122 7.09 12.21 14.24
CA GLN A 122 6.71 12.21 12.82
C GLN A 122 6.65 10.79 12.26
N VAL A 123 7.63 9.91 12.56
CA VAL A 123 7.61 8.53 12.08
C VAL A 123 6.48 7.71 12.67
N ALA A 124 6.07 7.99 13.93
CA ALA A 124 4.93 7.33 14.59
C ALA A 124 3.60 7.47 13.81
N ARG A 125 3.49 8.45 12.92
CA ARG A 125 2.30 8.65 12.06
C ARG A 125 2.18 7.63 10.94
N ILE A 126 3.29 6.99 10.56
CA ILE A 126 3.38 6.14 9.37
C ILE A 126 3.83 4.72 9.66
N VAL A 127 4.20 4.40 10.91
CA VAL A 127 4.61 3.04 11.32
C VAL A 127 3.74 2.52 12.45
N GLY A 128 3.58 1.19 12.52
CA GLY A 128 2.84 0.53 13.61
C GLY A 128 3.72 0.08 14.79
N ARG A 129 5.05 0.31 14.73
CA ARG A 129 5.98 -0.07 15.81
C ARG A 129 6.10 1.02 16.87
N ASP A 130 6.59 0.65 18.07
CA ASP A 130 6.90 1.61 19.11
C ASP A 130 8.08 2.50 18.67
N THR A 131 7.92 3.82 18.82
CA THR A 131 8.88 4.80 18.29
C THR A 131 9.60 5.59 19.35
N SER A 132 9.19 5.50 20.63
CA SER A 132 9.71 6.31 21.74
C SER A 132 11.21 6.16 21.99
N GLU A 133 11.73 4.95 21.73
CA GLU A 133 13.14 4.61 22.01
C GLU A 133 14.01 4.50 20.75
N LEU A 134 13.44 4.75 19.55
CA LEU A 134 14.20 4.63 18.30
C LEU A 134 15.34 5.66 18.24
N SER A 135 16.53 5.23 17.87
CA SER A 135 17.62 6.11 17.49
C SER A 135 17.31 6.86 16.19
N ALA A 136 18.05 7.91 15.87
CA ALA A 136 17.88 8.65 14.61
C ALA A 136 18.05 7.75 13.38
N GLN A 137 18.91 6.74 13.47
CA GLN A 137 19.13 5.78 12.38
C GLN A 137 17.94 4.84 12.22
N GLU A 138 17.38 4.33 13.31
CA GLU A 138 16.19 3.48 13.27
C GLU A 138 14.95 4.22 12.78
N VAL A 139 14.82 5.52 13.10
CA VAL A 139 13.76 6.38 12.55
C VAL A 139 13.89 6.51 11.02
N ARG A 140 15.12 6.72 10.49
CA ARG A 140 15.36 6.75 9.03
C ARG A 140 15.06 5.41 8.38
N THR A 141 15.50 4.32 9.00
CA THR A 141 15.25 2.95 8.53
C THR A 141 13.75 2.70 8.45
N ALA A 142 13.01 2.96 9.54
CA ALA A 142 11.56 2.79 9.59
C ALA A 142 10.81 3.59 8.50
N ALA A 143 11.23 4.82 8.26
CA ALA A 143 10.63 5.65 7.21
C ALA A 143 10.87 5.08 5.80
N LEU A 144 12.07 4.55 5.51
CA LEU A 144 12.40 3.98 4.19
C LEU A 144 11.80 2.59 3.98
N GLU A 145 11.69 1.75 5.03
CA GLU A 145 10.94 0.51 5.00
C GLU A 145 9.46 0.77 4.65
N THR A 146 8.84 1.71 5.36
CA THR A 146 7.46 2.13 5.12
C THR A 146 7.27 2.68 3.70
N LEU A 147 8.24 3.44 3.17
CA LEU A 147 8.19 3.94 1.80
C LEU A 147 8.19 2.80 0.78
N ALA A 148 8.99 1.77 1.00
CA ALA A 148 9.06 0.61 0.11
C ALA A 148 7.79 -0.26 0.17
N GLU A 149 7.33 -0.58 1.38
CA GLU A 149 6.14 -1.38 1.63
C GLU A 149 4.88 -0.69 1.06
N ASN A 150 4.66 0.57 1.41
CA ASN A 150 3.47 1.29 0.97
C ASN A 150 3.50 1.73 -0.50
N LEU A 151 4.63 1.68 -1.20
CA LEU A 151 4.62 1.74 -2.66
C LEU A 151 3.83 0.56 -3.24
N SER A 152 3.99 -0.64 -2.66
CA SER A 152 3.17 -1.80 -3.04
C SER A 152 1.70 -1.54 -2.73
N ASP A 153 1.37 -1.27 -1.48
CA ASP A 153 0.01 -1.29 -0.95
C ASP A 153 -0.80 -0.05 -1.30
N GLY A 154 -0.13 1.09 -1.45
CA GLY A 154 -0.76 2.38 -1.74
C GLY A 154 -0.75 2.80 -3.21
N VAL A 155 -0.01 2.10 -4.07
CA VAL A 155 0.14 2.49 -5.49
C VAL A 155 0.06 1.30 -6.42
N ILE A 156 1.01 0.36 -6.32
CA ILE A 156 1.17 -0.71 -7.31
C ILE A 156 0.00 -1.70 -7.25
N ALA A 157 -0.39 -2.15 -6.06
CA ALA A 157 -1.48 -3.08 -5.89
C ALA A 157 -2.85 -2.48 -6.28
N PRO A 158 -3.22 -1.25 -5.87
CA PRO A 158 -4.41 -0.59 -6.40
C PRO A 158 -4.44 -0.54 -7.93
N LEU A 159 -3.35 -0.14 -8.58
CA LEU A 159 -3.24 -0.08 -10.05
C LEU A 159 -3.29 -1.47 -10.71
N PHE A 160 -2.70 -2.48 -10.08
CA PHE A 160 -2.77 -3.87 -10.53
C PHE A 160 -4.23 -4.38 -10.54
N TRP A 161 -4.98 -4.14 -9.47
CA TRP A 161 -6.37 -4.57 -9.37
C TRP A 161 -7.30 -3.74 -10.26
N LEU A 162 -6.97 -2.45 -10.49
CA LEU A 162 -7.62 -1.62 -11.51
C LEU A 162 -7.42 -2.23 -12.91
N ALA A 163 -6.20 -2.64 -13.26
CA ALA A 163 -5.90 -3.25 -14.55
C ALA A 163 -6.68 -4.55 -14.79
N ILE A 164 -6.93 -5.36 -13.73
CA ILE A 164 -7.59 -6.67 -13.86
C ILE A 164 -9.12 -6.55 -13.79
N PHE A 165 -9.66 -5.84 -12.80
CA PHE A 165 -11.09 -5.83 -12.50
C PHE A 165 -11.72 -4.43 -12.55
N GLY A 166 -11.00 -3.42 -13.10
CA GLY A 166 -11.49 -2.05 -13.15
C GLY A 166 -11.62 -1.39 -11.78
N VAL A 167 -12.34 -0.28 -11.73
CA VAL A 167 -12.59 0.49 -10.51
C VAL A 167 -13.21 -0.33 -9.37
N PRO A 168 -14.15 -1.26 -9.62
CA PRO A 168 -14.66 -2.14 -8.56
C PRO A 168 -13.57 -3.00 -7.90
N GLY A 169 -12.64 -3.53 -8.69
CA GLY A 169 -11.51 -4.31 -8.17
C GLY A 169 -10.54 -3.48 -7.34
N MET A 170 -10.26 -2.25 -7.77
CA MET A 170 -9.42 -1.30 -7.03
C MET A 170 -10.01 -0.95 -5.66
N LEU A 171 -11.33 -0.67 -5.60
CA LEU A 171 -12.04 -0.39 -4.35
C LEU A 171 -12.11 -1.61 -3.42
N ALA A 172 -12.36 -2.79 -3.98
CA ALA A 172 -12.37 -4.03 -3.20
C ALA A 172 -10.99 -4.32 -2.60
N TYR A 173 -9.92 -4.11 -3.36
CA TYR A 173 -8.55 -4.18 -2.85
C TYR A 173 -8.33 -3.18 -1.69
N LYS A 174 -8.81 -1.95 -1.84
CA LYS A 174 -8.69 -0.95 -0.76
C LYS A 174 -9.43 -1.37 0.51
N MET A 175 -10.57 -2.05 0.39
CA MET A 175 -11.27 -2.66 1.53
C MET A 175 -10.43 -3.79 2.16
N VAL A 176 -9.80 -4.67 1.37
CA VAL A 176 -8.89 -5.72 1.88
C VAL A 176 -7.75 -5.10 2.68
N ASN A 177 -7.04 -4.17 2.11
CA ASN A 177 -5.91 -3.49 2.75
C ASN A 177 -6.32 -2.74 4.03
N THR A 178 -7.53 -2.12 4.05
CA THR A 178 -8.06 -1.46 5.25
C THR A 178 -8.44 -2.46 6.34
N LEU A 179 -9.02 -3.62 5.97
CA LEU A 179 -9.32 -4.69 6.91
C LEU A 179 -8.04 -5.20 7.59
N ASP A 180 -7.01 -5.52 6.82
CA ASP A 180 -5.74 -5.97 7.38
C ASP A 180 -5.14 -4.91 8.31
N SER A 181 -5.04 -3.67 7.86
CA SER A 181 -4.49 -2.56 8.65
C SER A 181 -5.23 -2.30 9.97
N MET A 182 -6.53 -2.62 10.06
CA MET A 182 -7.33 -2.38 11.27
C MET A 182 -7.42 -3.59 12.19
N ILE A 183 -7.51 -4.80 11.65
CA ILE A 183 -7.80 -6.01 12.42
C ILE A 183 -6.85 -7.19 12.14
N GLY A 184 -5.89 -7.06 11.20
CA GLY A 184 -4.95 -8.12 10.84
C GLY A 184 -3.84 -8.40 11.88
N TYR A 185 -3.79 -7.63 12.96
CA TYR A 185 -2.76 -7.77 13.99
C TYR A 185 -2.85 -9.09 14.76
N LYS A 186 -1.68 -9.65 15.15
CA LYS A 186 -1.58 -10.88 15.94
C LYS A 186 -1.74 -10.68 17.45
N THR A 187 -2.43 -9.59 17.87
CA THR A 187 -2.78 -9.35 19.28
C THR A 187 -3.89 -10.31 19.75
N GLU A 188 -4.04 -10.53 21.04
CA GLU A 188 -5.12 -11.39 21.59
C GLU A 188 -6.52 -10.98 21.11
N ARG A 189 -6.74 -9.67 20.93
CA ARG A 189 -8.00 -9.12 20.43
C ARG A 189 -8.29 -9.57 19.01
N TYR A 190 -7.28 -9.56 18.12
CA TYR A 190 -7.48 -9.72 16.67
C TYR A 190 -6.98 -11.06 16.13
N LYS A 191 -6.10 -11.79 16.84
CA LYS A 191 -5.48 -13.04 16.37
C LYS A 191 -6.46 -14.04 15.80
N ALA A 192 -7.64 -14.18 16.43
CA ALA A 192 -8.68 -15.10 15.94
C ALA A 192 -9.62 -14.40 14.93
N PHE A 193 -10.06 -13.18 15.24
CA PHE A 193 -11.06 -12.48 14.43
C PHE A 193 -10.51 -11.95 13.11
N GLY A 194 -9.31 -11.35 13.14
CA GLY A 194 -8.68 -10.73 11.97
C GLY A 194 -7.84 -11.67 11.11
N CYS A 195 -7.71 -12.96 11.48
CA CYS A 195 -6.80 -13.86 10.76
C CYS A 195 -7.14 -14.01 9.27
N TRP A 196 -8.42 -14.02 8.90
CA TRP A 196 -8.84 -14.09 7.50
C TRP A 196 -8.63 -12.79 6.75
N ALA A 197 -8.75 -11.63 7.41
CA ALA A 197 -8.38 -10.34 6.81
C ALA A 197 -6.90 -10.35 6.41
N ALA A 198 -6.01 -10.76 7.31
CA ALA A 198 -4.59 -10.88 7.04
C ALA A 198 -4.28 -11.91 5.94
N HIS A 199 -4.91 -13.09 5.94
CA HIS A 199 -4.68 -14.10 4.90
C HIS A 199 -5.16 -13.64 3.51
N ILE A 200 -6.31 -12.97 3.44
CA ILE A 200 -6.82 -12.44 2.16
C ILE A 200 -5.86 -11.37 1.65
N ASP A 201 -5.40 -10.46 2.51
CA ASP A 201 -4.40 -9.44 2.16
C ASP A 201 -3.10 -10.08 1.66
N ASP A 202 -2.58 -11.09 2.37
CA ASP A 202 -1.40 -11.84 1.95
C ASP A 202 -1.53 -12.44 0.53
N VAL A 203 -2.72 -12.98 0.20
CA VAL A 203 -3.00 -13.55 -1.14
C VAL A 203 -3.10 -12.48 -2.21
N VAL A 204 -3.85 -11.40 -1.97
CA VAL A 204 -4.08 -10.37 -2.99
C VAL A 204 -2.84 -9.51 -3.24
N ASN A 205 -1.94 -9.41 -2.27
CA ASN A 205 -0.65 -8.71 -2.39
C ASN A 205 0.48 -9.59 -2.91
N TYR A 206 0.27 -10.90 -3.10
CA TYR A 206 1.35 -11.81 -3.51
C TYR A 206 2.02 -11.40 -4.82
N ILE A 207 1.26 -11.14 -5.87
CA ILE A 207 1.79 -10.69 -7.17
C ILE A 207 2.20 -9.21 -7.12
N PRO A 208 1.37 -8.28 -6.60
CA PRO A 208 1.72 -6.86 -6.53
C PRO A 208 3.06 -6.57 -5.83
N ALA A 209 3.34 -7.21 -4.70
CA ALA A 209 4.60 -6.99 -3.96
C ALA A 209 5.84 -7.39 -4.77
N ARG A 210 5.76 -8.48 -5.52
CA ARG A 210 6.85 -8.94 -6.39
C ARG A 210 6.99 -8.05 -7.61
N LEU A 211 5.88 -7.61 -8.18
CA LEU A 211 5.86 -6.63 -9.27
C LEU A 211 6.46 -5.29 -8.80
N THR A 212 6.12 -4.83 -7.59
CA THR A 212 6.71 -3.64 -6.98
C THR A 212 8.23 -3.74 -6.93
N ALA A 213 8.75 -4.83 -6.37
CA ALA A 213 10.18 -5.05 -6.30
C ALA A 213 10.85 -5.07 -7.68
N LEU A 214 10.22 -5.71 -8.67
CA LEU A 214 10.70 -5.73 -10.06
C LEU A 214 10.76 -4.32 -10.66
N LEU A 215 9.68 -3.56 -10.52
CA LEU A 215 9.61 -2.19 -11.04
C LEU A 215 10.65 -1.27 -10.37
N MET A 216 10.89 -1.41 -9.05
CA MET A 216 11.95 -0.68 -8.34
C MET A 216 13.34 -1.01 -8.87
N VAL A 217 13.63 -2.29 -9.12
CA VAL A 217 14.92 -2.75 -9.66
C VAL A 217 15.14 -2.25 -11.09
N ILE A 218 14.08 -2.24 -11.91
CA ILE A 218 14.10 -1.66 -13.28
C ILE A 218 14.30 -0.14 -13.18
N ALA A 219 13.56 0.56 -12.31
CA ALA A 219 13.69 2.00 -12.10
C ALA A 219 15.11 2.42 -11.68
N ALA A 220 15.80 1.56 -10.94
CA ALA A 220 17.19 1.77 -10.54
C ALA A 220 18.22 1.40 -11.61
N GLY A 221 17.83 0.75 -12.71
CA GLY A 221 18.75 0.18 -13.70
C GLY A 221 19.63 -0.94 -13.15
N LYS A 222 19.24 -1.59 -12.04
CA LYS A 222 20.03 -2.58 -11.31
C LYS A 222 19.46 -4.00 -11.40
N THR A 223 19.14 -4.49 -12.59
CA THR A 223 18.48 -5.79 -12.82
C THR A 223 19.21 -6.99 -12.19
N LYS A 224 20.53 -6.89 -11.99
CA LYS A 224 21.34 -7.90 -11.28
C LYS A 224 20.90 -8.11 -9.83
N LEU A 225 20.17 -7.17 -9.24
CA LEU A 225 19.61 -7.32 -7.88
C LEU A 225 18.44 -8.31 -7.78
N ALA A 226 17.89 -8.80 -8.88
CA ALA A 226 16.75 -9.74 -8.85
C ALA A 226 17.02 -10.97 -7.97
N SER A 227 18.21 -11.55 -8.06
CA SER A 227 18.61 -12.69 -7.20
C SER A 227 18.73 -12.32 -5.71
N PHE A 228 19.23 -11.11 -5.42
CA PHE A 228 19.30 -10.59 -4.05
C PHE A 228 17.90 -10.37 -3.49
N VAL A 229 17.00 -9.72 -4.24
CA VAL A 229 15.62 -9.49 -3.86
C VAL A 229 14.89 -10.79 -3.59
N TRP A 230 15.02 -11.79 -4.46
CA TRP A 230 14.39 -13.09 -4.29
C TRP A 230 14.82 -13.82 -3.01
N ARG A 231 16.09 -13.74 -2.66
CA ARG A 231 16.63 -14.36 -1.45
C ARG A 231 16.24 -13.62 -0.18
N ASN A 232 16.38 -12.29 -0.17
CA ASN A 232 16.18 -11.46 1.02
C ASN A 232 14.70 -11.08 1.24
N GLY A 233 13.88 -11.04 0.20
CA GLY A 233 12.46 -10.72 0.31
C GLY A 233 11.64 -11.72 1.14
N ARG A 234 12.19 -12.91 1.41
CA ARG A 234 11.60 -13.92 2.29
C ARG A 234 11.92 -13.68 3.78
N ASN A 235 12.86 -12.78 4.08
CA ASN A 235 13.31 -12.47 5.43
C ASN A 235 12.38 -11.43 6.08
N HIS A 236 11.07 -11.63 6.01
CA HIS A 236 10.08 -10.76 6.62
C HIS A 236 8.91 -11.57 7.20
N ALA A 237 8.25 -11.03 8.24
CA ALA A 237 7.08 -11.69 8.86
C ALA A 237 5.86 -11.74 7.93
N SER A 238 5.68 -10.74 7.06
CA SER A 238 4.73 -10.76 5.95
C SER A 238 5.38 -11.45 4.74
N PRO A 239 4.65 -12.31 4.02
CA PRO A 239 5.16 -12.95 2.80
C PRO A 239 5.34 -11.97 1.64
N ASN A 240 4.93 -10.72 1.79
CA ASN A 240 4.85 -9.69 0.76
C ASN A 240 5.79 -8.51 1.00
N SER A 241 5.70 -7.84 2.15
CA SER A 241 6.40 -6.58 2.47
C SER A 241 7.92 -6.69 2.31
N GLY A 242 8.51 -7.87 2.56
CA GLY A 242 9.94 -8.07 2.43
C GLY A 242 10.49 -7.93 1.01
N TYR A 243 9.69 -8.09 -0.04
CA TYR A 243 10.16 -7.97 -1.43
C TYR A 243 10.47 -6.52 -1.84
N PRO A 244 9.55 -5.55 -1.67
CA PRO A 244 9.87 -4.14 -1.92
C PRO A 244 10.96 -3.61 -0.97
N GLU A 245 10.97 -4.03 0.30
CA GLU A 245 12.05 -3.69 1.23
C GLU A 245 13.41 -4.23 0.76
N ALA A 246 13.49 -5.49 0.32
CA ALA A 246 14.71 -6.07 -0.22
C ALA A 246 15.17 -5.36 -1.51
N ALA A 247 14.24 -4.96 -2.37
CA ALA A 247 14.59 -4.18 -3.54
C ALA A 247 15.24 -2.84 -3.14
N LEU A 248 14.64 -2.10 -2.21
CA LEU A 248 15.18 -0.83 -1.75
C LEU A 248 16.51 -1.01 -1.01
N ALA A 249 16.63 -2.02 -0.12
CA ALA A 249 17.88 -2.34 0.58
C ALA A 249 19.03 -2.62 -0.39
N GLY A 250 18.77 -3.43 -1.43
CA GLY A 250 19.75 -3.73 -2.47
C GLY A 250 20.10 -2.49 -3.32
N ILE A 251 19.14 -1.67 -3.68
CA ILE A 251 19.34 -0.43 -4.45
C ILE A 251 20.22 0.55 -3.68
N LEU A 252 19.92 0.76 -2.39
CA LEU A 252 20.65 1.66 -1.51
C LEU A 252 21.94 1.04 -0.96
N ASN A 253 22.15 -0.26 -1.13
CA ASN A 253 23.22 -1.02 -0.51
C ASN A 253 23.27 -0.80 1.01
N CYS A 254 22.17 -1.13 1.69
CA CYS A 254 21.99 -1.00 3.13
C CYS A 254 21.29 -2.24 3.71
N ARG A 255 21.01 -2.17 5.01
CA ARG A 255 20.29 -3.22 5.74
C ARG A 255 19.01 -2.63 6.33
N PHE A 256 17.90 -3.37 6.19
CA PHE A 256 16.61 -3.12 6.82
C PHE A 256 16.24 -4.26 7.77
N GLY A 257 15.08 -4.16 8.44
CA GLY A 257 14.62 -5.18 9.38
C GLY A 257 15.37 -5.16 10.71
N GLY A 258 15.50 -6.34 11.32
CA GLY A 258 16.04 -6.51 12.66
C GLY A 258 14.98 -6.45 13.75
N PRO A 259 15.37 -6.63 15.03
CA PRO A 259 14.45 -6.66 16.15
C PRO A 259 13.85 -5.29 16.42
N HIS A 260 12.52 -5.24 16.62
CA HIS A 260 11.77 -4.03 16.95
C HIS A 260 10.71 -4.29 18.01
N TYR A 261 10.35 -3.26 18.77
CA TYR A 261 9.28 -3.31 19.74
C TYR A 261 7.92 -2.98 19.09
N TYR A 262 6.91 -3.80 19.42
CA TYR A 262 5.52 -3.58 19.08
C TYR A 262 4.67 -3.78 20.33
N PHE A 263 3.92 -2.77 20.73
CA PHE A 263 3.08 -2.83 21.94
C PHE A 263 3.86 -3.26 23.19
N GLY A 264 5.11 -2.79 23.34
CA GLY A 264 6.01 -3.12 24.45
C GLY A 264 6.64 -4.53 24.38
N GLN A 265 6.42 -5.32 23.33
CA GLN A 265 7.01 -6.64 23.13
C GLN A 265 8.08 -6.60 22.05
N LEU A 266 9.22 -7.23 22.31
CA LEU A 266 10.29 -7.37 21.32
C LEU A 266 9.94 -8.46 20.31
N PHE A 267 9.88 -8.09 19.03
CA PHE A 267 9.77 -9.02 17.91
C PHE A 267 11.12 -9.13 17.22
N ASP A 268 11.71 -10.33 17.29
CA ASP A 268 12.95 -10.63 16.60
C ASP A 268 12.65 -10.90 15.11
N LYS A 269 13.01 -9.92 14.26
CA LYS A 269 12.85 -10.02 12.80
C LYS A 269 14.20 -10.22 12.15
N PRO A 270 14.30 -11.07 11.12
CA PRO A 270 15.52 -11.19 10.34
C PRO A 270 15.89 -9.86 9.67
N TYR A 271 17.18 -9.67 9.43
CA TYR A 271 17.64 -8.55 8.62
C TYR A 271 17.45 -8.81 7.13
N ILE A 272 17.13 -7.75 6.40
CA ILE A 272 17.01 -7.69 4.94
C ILE A 272 18.20 -6.90 4.40
N GLY A 273 19.12 -7.59 3.73
CA GLY A 273 20.40 -7.00 3.32
C GLY A 273 21.51 -7.26 4.35
N THR A 274 22.74 -6.87 3.99
CA THR A 274 23.95 -7.22 4.76
C THR A 274 24.79 -6.03 5.19
N ASN A 275 24.63 -4.88 4.52
CA ASN A 275 25.47 -3.69 4.77
C ASN A 275 24.85 -2.78 5.83
N ASP A 276 25.40 -2.83 7.04
CA ASP A 276 25.01 -1.99 8.16
C ASP A 276 25.72 -0.64 8.09
N ARG A 277 25.19 0.23 7.24
CA ARG A 277 25.69 1.60 7.11
C ARG A 277 24.63 2.64 7.50
N PRO A 278 25.06 3.83 7.94
CA PRO A 278 24.12 4.92 8.20
C PRO A 278 23.35 5.33 6.95
N LEU A 279 22.03 5.51 7.11
CA LEU A 279 21.16 6.08 6.09
C LEU A 279 21.18 7.60 6.18
N THR A 280 21.15 8.25 5.01
CA THR A 280 21.30 9.69 4.86
C THR A 280 20.09 10.30 4.14
N THR A 281 20.01 11.63 4.15
CA THR A 281 19.01 12.36 3.34
C THR A 281 19.17 12.09 1.84
N GLN A 282 20.40 11.75 1.37
CA GLN A 282 20.63 11.36 -0.01
C GLN A 282 19.98 10.01 -0.34
N ASP A 283 19.99 9.07 0.61
CA ASP A 283 19.28 7.77 0.47
C ASP A 283 17.78 7.99 0.36
N MET A 284 17.21 8.86 1.17
CA MET A 284 15.79 9.24 1.06
C MET A 284 15.46 9.84 -0.31
N ARG A 285 16.30 10.76 -0.82
CA ARG A 285 16.10 11.34 -2.17
C ARG A 285 16.16 10.27 -3.27
N CYS A 286 17.11 9.33 -3.16
CA CYS A 286 17.20 8.18 -4.06
C CYS A 286 15.95 7.30 -3.98
N ALA A 287 15.52 6.92 -2.78
CA ALA A 287 14.33 6.08 -2.56
C ALA A 287 13.06 6.73 -3.13
N VAL A 288 12.86 8.03 -2.88
CA VAL A 288 11.73 8.80 -3.44
C VAL A 288 11.76 8.82 -4.97
N ARG A 289 12.95 9.00 -5.57
CA ARG A 289 13.09 8.97 -7.04
C ARG A 289 12.72 7.59 -7.59
N ILE A 290 13.18 6.51 -6.96
CA ILE A 290 12.87 5.14 -7.37
C ILE A 290 11.35 4.89 -7.25
N ASN A 291 10.71 5.32 -6.15
CA ASN A 291 9.26 5.22 -5.97
C ASN A 291 8.51 5.89 -7.13
N ARG A 292 8.86 7.13 -7.46
CA ARG A 292 8.20 7.86 -8.55
C ARG A 292 8.38 7.20 -9.92
N ILE A 293 9.57 6.70 -10.22
CA ILE A 293 9.81 6.00 -11.48
C ILE A 293 9.02 4.68 -11.52
N ALA A 294 9.02 3.90 -10.44
CA ALA A 294 8.27 2.65 -10.35
C ALA A 294 6.75 2.88 -10.48
N GLU A 295 6.23 3.94 -9.85
CA GLU A 295 4.83 4.40 -10.00
C GLU A 295 4.49 4.71 -11.46
N VAL A 296 5.31 5.51 -12.15
CA VAL A 296 5.12 5.84 -13.58
C VAL A 296 5.14 4.58 -14.44
N LEU A 297 6.10 3.67 -14.20
CA LEU A 297 6.16 2.39 -14.92
C LEU A 297 4.88 1.55 -14.71
N MET A 298 4.34 1.55 -13.49
CA MET A 298 3.07 0.84 -13.22
C MET A 298 1.87 1.49 -13.92
N VAL A 299 1.78 2.83 -13.92
CA VAL A 299 0.72 3.55 -14.64
C VAL A 299 0.77 3.21 -16.13
N VAL A 300 1.97 3.23 -16.75
CA VAL A 300 2.14 2.83 -18.17
C VAL A 300 1.72 1.38 -18.37
N LEU A 301 2.12 0.46 -17.50
CA LEU A 301 1.72 -0.93 -17.58
C LEU A 301 0.19 -1.09 -17.46
N THR A 302 -0.44 -0.38 -16.55
CA THR A 302 -1.91 -0.39 -16.38
C THR A 302 -2.61 0.09 -17.64
N VAL A 303 -2.14 1.22 -18.22
CA VAL A 303 -2.67 1.75 -19.50
C VAL A 303 -2.56 0.71 -20.62
N LEU A 304 -1.41 0.06 -20.74
CA LEU A 304 -1.21 -0.98 -21.77
C LEU A 304 -2.16 -2.16 -21.58
N VAL A 305 -2.30 -2.66 -20.35
CA VAL A 305 -3.20 -3.79 -20.05
C VAL A 305 -4.66 -3.44 -20.33
N MET A 306 -5.10 -2.24 -19.89
CA MET A 306 -6.48 -1.77 -20.12
C MET A 306 -6.76 -1.60 -21.63
N GLY A 307 -5.83 -1.01 -22.37
CA GLY A 307 -5.95 -0.84 -23.83
C GLY A 307 -6.02 -2.17 -24.59
N ILE A 308 -5.20 -3.15 -24.21
CA ILE A 308 -5.24 -4.51 -24.83
C ILE A 308 -6.58 -5.20 -24.55
N LYS A 309 -7.09 -5.09 -23.32
CA LYS A 309 -8.40 -5.69 -22.98
C LYS A 309 -9.52 -5.14 -23.82
N GLU A 310 -9.56 -3.83 -24.04
CA GLU A 310 -10.57 -3.22 -24.87
C GLU A 310 -10.49 -3.70 -26.32
N TYR A 311 -9.27 -3.86 -26.84
CA TYR A 311 -9.06 -4.36 -28.21
C TYR A 311 -9.48 -5.83 -28.39
N ILE A 312 -9.38 -6.67 -27.32
CA ILE A 312 -9.76 -8.09 -27.39
C ILE A 312 -11.28 -8.29 -27.22
N ILE A 313 -11.96 -7.38 -26.53
CA ILE A 313 -13.41 -7.48 -26.25
C ILE A 313 -14.26 -6.92 -27.41
N ILE A 314 -13.65 -6.12 -28.31
CA ILE A 314 -14.25 -5.66 -29.56
C ILE A 314 -14.07 -6.73 -30.67
#